data_d26c3a1cf87c89633a70d1285de345f8
#
_entry.id   d26c3a1cf87c89633a70d1285de345f8
#
_cell.length_a   1.000
_cell.length_b   1.000
_cell.length_c   1.000
_cell.angle_alpha   90.00
_cell.angle_beta   90.00
_cell.angle_gamma   90.00
#
_symmetry.space_group_name_H-M   'P 1'
#
loop_
_entity.id
_entity.type
_entity.pdbx_description
1 polymer ?
#
loop_
_entity_poly.entity_id
_entity_poly.type
_entity_poly.pdbx_seq_one_letter_code
_entity_poly.pdbx_strand_id
1 'polypeptide(L)'
;MKILITGASGFIGHKMVKVLSAEGAEIVGLDNINDYYSTDLKMARLKDTGIDSQKVADGVLIQSSTLPNYRFVKMDLTDRDGIERLFKEEHFTHVLNLAGQAGVRYSIENPYSYIQSNIVGFLNIIEGCRNHHVGQLVYA
;
A
#
# COMPACT_ATOMS: atom_id res chain seq x y z
N MET A 1 13.11 3.85 -11.46
CA MET A 1 12.75 3.46 -10.06
C MET A 1 11.27 3.07 -10.06
N LYS A 2 10.98 1.87 -9.58
CA LYS A 2 9.61 1.38 -9.43
C LYS A 2 9.36 1.04 -7.97
N ILE A 3 8.36 1.69 -7.37
CA ILE A 3 8.16 1.71 -5.92
C ILE A 3 6.80 1.12 -5.55
N LEU A 4 6.78 0.16 -4.63
CA LEU A 4 5.57 -0.20 -3.90
C LEU A 4 5.41 0.72 -2.69
N ILE A 5 4.27 1.39 -2.56
CA ILE A 5 3.91 2.17 -1.37
C ILE A 5 2.71 1.50 -0.70
N THR A 6 2.91 0.90 0.46
CA THR A 6 1.80 0.37 1.26
C THR A 6 1.21 1.45 2.17
N GLY A 7 -0.07 1.36 2.46
CA GLY A 7 -0.77 2.44 3.16
C GLY A 7 -1.00 3.68 2.29
N ALA A 8 -1.15 3.48 0.98
CA ALA A 8 -1.20 4.55 -0.01
C ALA A 8 -2.40 5.49 0.12
N SER A 9 -3.50 5.07 0.75
CA SER A 9 -4.65 5.92 1.07
C SER A 9 -4.59 6.54 2.47
N GLY A 10 -3.52 6.26 3.22
CA GLY A 10 -3.23 6.85 4.52
C GLY A 10 -2.70 8.29 4.41
N PHE A 11 -2.51 8.94 5.56
CA PHE A 11 -2.06 10.34 5.62
C PHE A 11 -0.67 10.55 4.98
N ILE A 12 0.30 9.74 5.38
CA ILE A 12 1.67 9.84 4.84
C ILE A 12 1.74 9.23 3.44
N GLY A 13 1.15 8.05 3.23
CA GLY A 13 1.22 7.32 1.96
C GLY A 13 0.66 8.12 0.78
N HIS A 14 -0.50 8.76 0.96
CA HIS A 14 -1.08 9.65 -0.05
C HIS A 14 -0.12 10.79 -0.45
N LYS A 15 0.53 11.42 0.53
CA LYS A 15 1.52 12.48 0.24
C LYS A 15 2.73 11.93 -0.51
N MET A 16 3.23 10.76 -0.12
CA MET A 16 4.38 10.12 -0.77
C MET A 16 4.09 9.72 -2.22
N VAL A 17 2.88 9.22 -2.51
CA VAL A 17 2.45 8.98 -3.89
C VAL A 17 2.60 10.24 -4.75
N LYS A 18 2.10 11.38 -4.27
CA LYS A 18 2.16 12.65 -5.01
C LYS A 18 3.60 13.15 -5.21
N VAL A 19 4.41 13.12 -4.16
CA VAL A 19 5.80 13.61 -4.21
C VAL A 19 6.65 12.74 -5.14
N LEU A 20 6.65 11.42 -4.95
CA LEU A 20 7.49 10.52 -5.73
C LEU A 20 7.02 10.38 -7.19
N SER A 21 5.71 10.48 -7.43
CA SER A 21 5.18 10.55 -8.79
C SER A 21 5.68 11.81 -9.53
N ALA A 22 5.70 12.96 -8.85
CA ALA A 22 6.21 14.21 -9.44
C ALA A 22 7.71 14.15 -9.73
N GLU A 23 8.46 13.33 -9.00
CA GLU A 23 9.88 13.07 -9.24
C GLU A 23 10.13 12.02 -10.33
N GLY A 24 9.08 11.48 -10.95
CA GLY A 24 9.17 10.56 -12.08
C GLY A 24 9.27 9.07 -11.70
N ALA A 25 9.08 8.72 -10.43
CA ALA A 25 9.03 7.30 -10.04
C ALA A 25 7.75 6.63 -10.55
N GLU A 26 7.87 5.39 -11.02
CA GLU A 26 6.70 4.53 -11.26
C GLU A 26 6.22 3.97 -9.93
N ILE A 27 4.93 4.11 -9.62
CA ILE A 27 4.39 3.78 -8.30
C ILE A 27 3.22 2.81 -8.41
N VAL A 28 3.24 1.79 -7.57
CA VAL A 28 2.07 1.00 -7.22
C VAL A 28 1.73 1.29 -5.77
N GLY A 29 0.58 1.89 -5.53
CA GLY A 29 0.02 2.09 -4.19
C GLY A 29 -0.82 0.89 -3.78
N LEU A 30 -0.71 0.48 -2.52
CA LEU A 30 -1.49 -0.61 -1.94
C LEU A 30 -2.13 -0.14 -0.63
N ASP A 31 -3.40 -0.46 -0.45
CA ASP A 31 -4.14 -0.24 0.81
C ASP A 31 -5.30 -1.23 0.90
N ASN A 32 -5.65 -1.67 2.09
CA ASN A 32 -6.81 -2.53 2.29
C ASN A 32 -8.11 -1.74 2.48
N ILE A 33 -8.01 -0.41 2.65
CA ILE A 33 -9.15 0.51 2.86
C ILE A 33 -10.02 0.05 4.04
N ASN A 34 -9.37 -0.35 5.14
CA ASN A 34 -10.11 -0.71 6.35
C ASN A 34 -10.79 0.53 6.98
N ASP A 35 -11.73 0.29 7.88
CA ASP A 35 -12.59 1.30 8.49
C ASP A 35 -12.07 1.84 9.83
N TYR A 36 -10.84 1.52 10.23
CA TYR A 36 -10.25 2.05 11.45
C TYR A 36 -10.20 3.59 11.44
N TYR A 37 -9.77 4.17 10.33
CA TYR A 37 -10.00 5.57 10.01
C TYR A 37 -11.16 5.69 8.99
N SER A 38 -11.69 6.90 8.84
CA SER A 38 -12.79 7.16 7.88
C SER A 38 -12.46 6.63 6.49
N THR A 39 -13.29 5.74 5.98
CA THR A 39 -13.20 5.25 4.59
C THR A 39 -13.49 6.36 3.59
N ASP A 40 -14.36 7.32 3.92
CA ASP A 40 -14.64 8.49 3.07
C ASP A 40 -13.37 9.33 2.87
N LEU A 41 -12.57 9.51 3.92
CA LEU A 41 -11.30 10.22 3.82
C LEU A 41 -10.30 9.46 2.95
N LYS A 42 -10.21 8.14 3.08
CA LYS A 42 -9.37 7.30 2.24
C LYS A 42 -9.78 7.37 0.78
N MET A 43 -11.09 7.29 0.50
CA MET A 43 -11.61 7.43 -0.86
C MET A 43 -11.38 8.83 -1.44
N ALA A 44 -11.48 9.89 -0.64
CA ALA A 44 -11.16 11.25 -1.07
C ALA A 44 -9.68 11.39 -1.46
N ARG A 45 -8.76 10.76 -0.72
CA ARG A 45 -7.33 10.72 -1.04
C ARG A 45 -7.05 9.95 -2.34
N LEU A 46 -7.72 8.83 -2.55
CA LEU A 46 -7.62 8.07 -3.81
C LEU A 46 -8.11 8.91 -4.99
N LYS A 47 -9.24 9.59 -4.85
CA LYS A 47 -9.76 10.51 -5.85
C LYS A 47 -8.78 11.64 -6.16
N ASP A 48 -8.16 12.23 -5.15
CA ASP A 48 -7.15 13.30 -5.31
C ASP A 48 -5.90 12.82 -6.09
N THR A 49 -5.60 11.53 -6.05
CA THR A 49 -4.54 10.90 -6.85
C THR A 49 -5.04 10.25 -8.14
N GLY A 50 -6.27 10.55 -8.56
CA GLY A 50 -6.83 10.11 -9.83
C GLY A 50 -7.33 8.67 -9.88
N ILE A 51 -7.56 8.05 -8.74
CA ILE A 51 -8.12 6.69 -8.67
C ILE A 51 -9.64 6.75 -8.61
N ASP A 52 -10.30 6.14 -9.59
CA ASP A 52 -11.75 6.02 -9.63
C ASP A 52 -12.23 5.00 -8.58
N SER A 53 -12.93 5.47 -7.54
CA SER A 53 -13.41 4.63 -6.45
C SER A 53 -14.40 3.55 -6.91
N GLN A 54 -15.10 3.76 -8.00
CA GLN A 54 -16.04 2.77 -8.57
C GLN A 54 -15.32 1.57 -9.20
N LYS A 55 -14.05 1.73 -9.57
CA LYS A 55 -13.21 0.66 -10.13
C LYS A 55 -12.46 -0.13 -9.06
N VAL A 56 -12.46 0.35 -7.79
CA VAL A 56 -11.72 -0.31 -6.70
C VAL A 56 -12.33 -1.67 -6.40
N ALA A 57 -11.53 -2.71 -6.57
CA ALA A 57 -11.89 -4.10 -6.28
C ALA A 57 -10.65 -4.86 -5.78
N ASP A 58 -10.86 -5.88 -4.95
CA ASP A 58 -9.75 -6.64 -4.36
C ASP A 58 -8.83 -7.24 -5.43
N GLY A 59 -7.54 -6.95 -5.30
CA GLY A 59 -6.50 -7.49 -6.18
C GLY A 59 -6.44 -6.90 -7.60
N VAL A 60 -7.26 -5.90 -7.92
CA VAL A 60 -7.31 -5.27 -9.24
C VAL A 60 -6.46 -4.00 -9.27
N LEU A 61 -5.47 -3.95 -10.17
CA LEU A 61 -4.67 -2.75 -10.41
C LEU A 61 -5.47 -1.73 -11.22
N ILE A 62 -5.51 -0.49 -10.72
CA ILE A 62 -6.25 0.62 -11.33
C ILE A 62 -5.26 1.71 -11.71
N GLN A 63 -5.28 2.11 -12.97
CA GLN A 63 -4.47 3.22 -13.47
C GLN A 63 -5.06 4.56 -13.00
N SER A 64 -4.22 5.43 -12.47
CA SER A 64 -4.59 6.82 -12.17
C SER A 64 -4.90 7.59 -13.46
N SER A 65 -5.96 8.40 -13.41
CA SER A 65 -6.35 9.29 -14.52
C SER A 65 -5.57 10.62 -14.52
N THR A 66 -4.88 10.95 -13.43
CA THR A 66 -4.15 12.23 -13.27
C THR A 66 -2.64 12.05 -13.15
N LEU A 67 -2.19 10.90 -12.67
CA LEU A 67 -0.78 10.55 -12.50
C LEU A 67 -0.44 9.36 -13.40
N PRO A 68 0.16 9.58 -14.59
CA PRO A 68 0.36 8.51 -15.58
C PRO A 68 1.31 7.40 -15.10
N ASN A 69 2.15 7.68 -14.12
CA ASN A 69 3.10 6.75 -13.50
C ASN A 69 2.60 6.14 -12.18
N TYR A 70 1.30 6.24 -11.89
CA TYR A 70 0.70 5.71 -10.67
C TYR A 70 -0.44 4.73 -10.95
N ARG A 71 -0.38 3.58 -10.31
CA ARG A 71 -1.47 2.59 -10.23
C ARG A 71 -1.76 2.26 -8.78
N PHE A 72 -2.98 1.85 -8.49
CA PHE A 72 -3.44 1.48 -7.15
C PHE A 72 -4.02 0.08 -7.14
N VAL A 73 -3.82 -0.66 -6.06
CA VAL A 73 -4.46 -1.95 -5.79
C VAL A 73 -5.02 -1.99 -4.37
N LYS A 74 -6.27 -2.41 -4.24
CA LYS A 74 -6.84 -2.76 -2.94
C LYS A 74 -6.42 -4.18 -2.57
N MET A 75 -5.65 -4.32 -1.51
CA MET A 75 -5.14 -5.61 -1.05
C MET A 75 -4.77 -5.53 0.43
N ASP A 76 -4.99 -6.61 1.16
CA ASP A 76 -4.51 -6.73 2.54
C ASP A 76 -3.10 -7.32 2.56
N LEU A 77 -2.23 -6.82 3.44
CA LEU A 77 -0.86 -7.35 3.58
C LEU A 77 -0.82 -8.81 4.05
N THR A 78 -1.89 -9.29 4.67
CA THR A 78 -2.02 -10.68 5.12
C THR A 78 -2.35 -11.65 3.97
N ASP A 79 -2.73 -11.14 2.81
CA ASP A 79 -2.90 -11.95 1.59
C ASP A 79 -1.53 -12.33 1.01
N ARG A 80 -0.95 -13.39 1.57
CA ARG A 80 0.39 -13.87 1.21
C ARG A 80 0.53 -14.13 -0.28
N ASP A 81 -0.43 -14.84 -0.88
CA ASP A 81 -0.36 -15.21 -2.30
C ASP A 81 -0.55 -14.00 -3.21
N GLY A 82 -1.43 -13.07 -2.84
CA GLY A 82 -1.63 -11.81 -3.54
C GLY A 82 -0.38 -10.93 -3.52
N ILE A 83 0.26 -10.80 -2.35
CA ILE A 83 1.52 -10.04 -2.20
C ILE A 83 2.64 -10.68 -3.02
N GLU A 84 2.83 -11.99 -2.92
CA GLU A 84 3.86 -12.70 -3.70
C GLU A 84 3.66 -12.52 -5.21
N ARG A 85 2.43 -12.64 -5.69
CA ARG A 85 2.09 -12.42 -7.10
C ARG A 85 2.38 -10.97 -7.52
N LEU A 86 2.03 -9.98 -6.69
CA LEU A 86 2.27 -8.57 -6.97
C LEU A 86 3.77 -8.28 -7.12
N PHE A 87 4.61 -8.79 -6.21
CA PHE A 87 6.07 -8.65 -6.32
C PHE A 87 6.63 -9.30 -7.57
N LYS A 88 6.16 -10.51 -7.87
CA LYS A 88 6.59 -11.27 -9.06
C LYS A 88 6.26 -10.57 -10.37
N GLU A 89 5.07 -9.98 -10.47
CA GLU A 89 4.61 -9.34 -11.70
C GLU A 89 5.18 -7.92 -11.88
N GLU A 90 5.32 -7.17 -10.78
CA GLU A 90 5.66 -5.75 -10.84
C GLU A 90 7.17 -5.46 -10.80
N HIS A 91 7.99 -6.38 -10.32
CA HIS A 91 9.45 -6.21 -10.26
C HIS A 91 9.90 -4.91 -9.57
N PHE A 92 9.43 -4.68 -8.36
CA PHE A 92 9.77 -3.48 -7.59
C PHE A 92 11.27 -3.36 -7.34
N THR A 93 11.80 -2.15 -7.48
CA THR A 93 13.17 -1.81 -7.09
C THR A 93 13.25 -1.30 -5.66
N HIS A 94 12.16 -0.67 -5.19
CA HIS A 94 12.06 -0.08 -3.85
C HIS A 94 10.69 -0.40 -3.24
N VAL A 95 10.66 -0.47 -1.92
CA VAL A 95 9.40 -0.61 -1.15
C VAL A 95 9.39 0.43 -0.04
N LEU A 96 8.30 1.17 0.07
CA LEU A 96 7.99 2.07 1.17
C LEU A 96 6.80 1.50 1.94
N ASN A 97 7.06 0.84 3.05
CA ASN A 97 6.03 0.19 3.85
C ASN A 97 5.54 1.12 4.96
N LEU A 98 4.38 1.73 4.72
CA LEU A 98 3.71 2.65 5.64
C LEU A 98 2.41 2.06 6.19
N ALA A 99 1.94 0.93 5.64
CA ALA A 99 0.76 0.24 6.14
C ALA A 99 1.06 -0.39 7.50
N GLY A 100 0.12 -0.24 8.41
CA GLY A 100 0.21 -0.82 9.74
C GLY A 100 -0.98 -0.39 10.58
N GLN A 101 -1.29 -1.18 11.61
CA GLN A 101 -2.27 -0.80 12.61
C GLN A 101 -1.62 0.12 13.64
N ALA A 102 -2.14 1.34 13.78
CA ALA A 102 -1.68 2.34 14.73
C ALA A 102 -2.69 2.52 15.89
N GLY A 103 -2.26 3.23 16.94
CA GLY A 103 -3.09 3.57 18.08
C GLY A 103 -2.84 2.67 19.30
N VAL A 104 -2.17 3.20 20.33
CA VAL A 104 -1.81 2.42 21.55
C VAL A 104 -3.05 1.89 22.27
N ARG A 105 -4.08 2.71 22.40
CA ARG A 105 -5.30 2.33 23.13
C ARG A 105 -6.04 1.18 22.42
N TYR A 106 -6.17 1.25 21.11
CA TYR A 106 -6.84 0.22 20.32
C TYR A 106 -6.11 -1.13 20.39
N SER A 107 -4.79 -1.14 20.65
CA SER A 107 -4.03 -2.39 20.81
C SER A 107 -4.48 -3.23 22.01
N ILE A 108 -5.09 -2.59 23.00
CA ILE A 108 -5.66 -3.27 24.18
C ILE A 108 -7.03 -3.87 23.82
N GLU A 109 -7.81 -3.16 22.99
CA GLU A 109 -9.15 -3.58 22.59
C GLU A 109 -9.12 -4.68 21.53
N ASN A 110 -8.22 -4.57 20.56
CA ASN A 110 -8.08 -5.52 19.45
C ASN A 110 -6.61 -5.81 19.12
N PRO A 111 -5.90 -6.59 19.96
CA PRO A 111 -4.49 -6.91 19.75
C PRO A 111 -4.25 -7.74 18.47
N TYR A 112 -5.22 -8.54 18.02
CA TYR A 112 -5.08 -9.36 16.83
C TYR A 112 -4.86 -8.54 15.57
N SER A 113 -5.48 -7.36 15.44
CA SER A 113 -5.28 -6.50 14.28
C SER A 113 -3.82 -6.02 14.16
N TYR A 114 -3.13 -5.84 15.29
CA TYR A 114 -1.69 -5.47 15.31
C TYR A 114 -0.80 -6.63 14.89
N ILE A 115 -1.09 -7.84 15.35
CA ILE A 115 -0.35 -9.04 14.93
C ILE A 115 -0.55 -9.28 13.43
N GLN A 116 -1.77 -9.21 12.95
CA GLN A 116 -2.06 -9.43 11.53
C GLN A 116 -1.39 -8.37 10.65
N SER A 117 -1.58 -7.09 10.94
CA SER A 117 -1.04 -6.03 10.08
C SER A 117 0.46 -5.84 10.25
N ASN A 118 0.95 -5.78 11.49
CA ASN A 118 2.31 -5.33 11.81
C ASN A 118 3.34 -6.47 11.89
N ILE A 119 2.88 -7.71 12.03
CA ILE A 119 3.75 -8.89 12.06
C ILE A 119 3.52 -9.75 10.81
N VAL A 120 2.35 -10.34 10.64
CA VAL A 120 2.07 -11.22 9.50
C VAL A 120 2.17 -10.44 8.17
N GLY A 121 1.50 -9.29 8.08
CA GLY A 121 1.54 -8.44 6.88
C GLY A 121 2.94 -7.94 6.58
N PHE A 122 3.68 -7.47 7.59
CA PHE A 122 5.06 -7.00 7.40
C PHE A 122 6.00 -8.14 6.99
N LEU A 123 5.83 -9.35 7.53
CA LEU A 123 6.59 -10.53 7.09
C LEU A 123 6.39 -10.79 5.59
N ASN A 124 5.16 -10.70 5.09
CA ASN A 124 4.90 -10.88 3.67
C ASN A 124 5.63 -9.84 2.80
N ILE A 125 5.73 -8.60 3.26
CA ILE A 125 6.51 -7.55 2.59
C ILE A 125 8.01 -7.87 2.60
N ILE A 126 8.57 -8.27 3.75
CA ILE A 126 9.99 -8.66 3.86
C ILE A 126 10.32 -9.83 2.92
N GLU A 127 9.47 -10.87 2.93
CA GLU A 127 9.67 -12.04 2.07
C GLU A 127 9.54 -11.68 0.57
N GLY A 128 8.58 -10.81 0.22
CA GLY A 128 8.49 -10.26 -1.13
C GLY A 128 9.78 -9.55 -1.55
N CYS A 129 10.31 -8.68 -0.69
CA CYS A 129 11.59 -7.99 -0.94
C CYS A 129 12.76 -8.98 -1.11
N ARG A 130 12.86 -9.98 -0.24
CA ARG A 130 13.93 -10.98 -0.27
C ARG A 130 13.86 -11.84 -1.53
N ASN A 131 12.67 -12.36 -1.86
CA ASN A 131 12.50 -13.32 -2.95
C ASN A 131 12.62 -12.65 -4.34
N HIS A 132 12.30 -11.36 -4.44
CA HIS A 132 12.32 -10.63 -5.71
C HIS A 132 13.43 -9.57 -5.80
N HIS A 133 14.45 -9.67 -4.95
CA HIS A 133 15.67 -8.86 -5.00
C HIS A 133 15.44 -7.35 -5.00
N VAL A 134 14.50 -6.88 -4.18
CA VAL A 134 14.25 -5.45 -3.99
C VAL A 134 15.52 -4.78 -3.44
N GLY A 135 15.92 -3.67 -4.05
CA GLY A 135 17.17 -2.99 -3.69
C GLY A 135 17.09 -2.24 -2.36
N GLN A 136 15.91 -1.73 -2.00
CA GLN A 136 15.72 -0.98 -0.76
C GLN A 136 14.31 -1.14 -0.20
N LEU A 137 14.23 -1.45 1.09
CA LEU A 137 13.01 -1.40 1.89
C LEU A 137 13.13 -0.30 2.93
N VAL A 138 12.20 0.66 2.91
CA VAL A 138 12.01 1.69 3.94
C VAL A 138 10.68 1.41 4.64
N TYR A 139 10.68 1.44 5.96
CA TYR A 139 9.47 1.20 6.75
C TYR A 139 9.38 2.12 7.97
N ALA A 140 8.19 2.38 8.41
CA ALA A 140 7.91 3.15 9.61
C ALA A 140 7.48 2.23 10.77
#